data_8b455a86b5c43093a1563a6aa2deaf6d
#
_entry.id   8b455a86b5c43093a1563a6aa2deaf6d
#
_cell.length_a   1.000
_cell.length_b   1.000
_cell.length_c   1.000
_cell.angle_alpha   90.00
_cell.angle_beta   90.00
_cell.angle_gamma   90.00
#
_symmetry.space_group_name_H-M   'P 1'
#
loop_
_entity.id
_entity.type
_entity.pdbx_description
1 polymer ?
#
loop_
_entity_poly.entity_id
_entity_poly.type
_entity_poly.pdbx_seq_one_letter_code
_entity_poly.pdbx_strand_id
1 'polypeptide(L)'
;VEMRVESGNTGFVAELWGTIPNVVTAYLVSPSGERSPVISIRQGSRYQLTFPFEQTVVDVEYRLFLRDGRSQLLFLKFDHPAQGIWKMGVQSLGRADGEFHIWLPVREFLDGNVYFLEASPDVTLTEPANTDDPITVAYYRGADKSVDINSGRGYTRDRRIKPDFAVPGVQVLGAGTNGNFV
;
A
#
# COMPACT_ATOMS: atom_id res chain seq x y z
N VAL A 1 -1.55 -6.70 10.81
CA VAL A 1 -1.69 -6.93 9.37
C VAL A 1 -0.67 -7.98 8.94
N GLU A 2 -1.08 -8.94 8.12
CA GLU A 2 -0.23 -10.02 7.63
C GLU A 2 0.04 -9.86 6.13
N MET A 3 1.32 -9.98 5.77
CA MET A 3 1.81 -9.92 4.39
C MET A 3 2.45 -11.26 4.03
N ARG A 4 2.02 -11.85 2.94
CA ARG A 4 2.67 -13.04 2.38
C ARG A 4 3.76 -12.60 1.41
N VAL A 5 4.97 -13.10 1.62
CA VAL A 5 6.09 -12.98 0.70
C VAL A 5 6.33 -14.34 0.06
N GLU A 6 6.26 -14.40 -1.26
CA GLU A 6 6.53 -15.62 -2.02
C GLU A 6 8.02 -15.78 -2.32
N SER A 7 8.40 -16.97 -2.77
CA SER A 7 9.79 -17.26 -3.13
C SER A 7 10.29 -16.39 -4.27
N GLY A 8 11.59 -16.07 -4.25
CA GLY A 8 12.25 -15.29 -5.30
C GLY A 8 12.02 -13.77 -5.23
N ASN A 9 11.38 -13.27 -4.16
CA ASN A 9 11.28 -11.83 -3.94
C ASN A 9 12.63 -11.28 -3.48
N THR A 10 13.18 -10.31 -4.22
CA THR A 10 14.48 -9.67 -3.90
C THR A 10 14.33 -8.45 -3.02
N GLY A 11 13.13 -7.86 -2.98
CA GLY A 11 12.82 -6.71 -2.15
C GLY A 11 11.47 -6.09 -2.50
N PHE A 12 10.92 -5.37 -1.54
CA PHE A 12 9.69 -4.62 -1.74
C PHE A 12 9.61 -3.45 -0.75
N VAL A 13 8.66 -2.57 -1.00
CA VAL A 13 8.35 -1.44 -0.13
C VAL A 13 6.98 -1.65 0.50
N ALA A 14 6.84 -1.31 1.78
CA ALA A 14 5.55 -1.17 2.44
C ALA A 14 5.45 0.22 3.06
N GLU A 15 4.31 0.85 2.89
CA GLU A 15 4.04 2.19 3.39
C GLU A 15 2.89 2.16 4.39
N LEU A 16 3.16 2.55 5.63
CA LEU A 16 2.12 2.76 6.64
C LEU A 16 1.83 4.25 6.76
N TRP A 17 0.63 4.62 6.43
CA TRP A 17 0.12 5.98 6.47
C TRP A 17 -0.86 6.18 7.62
N GLY A 18 -0.69 7.27 8.32
CA GLY A 18 -1.62 7.73 9.35
C GLY A 18 -2.00 9.19 9.16
N THR A 19 -2.99 9.65 9.91
CA THR A 19 -3.47 11.03 9.87
C THR A 19 -3.42 11.62 11.28
N ILE A 20 -2.68 12.72 11.43
CA ILE A 20 -2.56 13.45 12.68
C ILE A 20 -3.93 14.05 13.08
N PRO A 21 -4.32 14.02 14.37
CA PRO A 21 -3.47 13.83 15.55
C PRO A 21 -3.17 12.38 15.96
N ASN A 22 -3.72 11.38 15.28
CA ASN A 22 -3.45 9.98 15.60
C ASN A 22 -2.10 9.56 15.05
N VAL A 23 -1.09 9.62 15.89
CA VAL A 23 0.26 9.17 15.54
C VAL A 23 0.31 7.65 15.65
N VAL A 24 0.67 6.98 14.56
CA VAL A 24 0.82 5.52 14.51
C VAL A 24 2.28 5.14 14.36
N THR A 25 2.64 4.02 14.94
CA THR A 25 3.92 3.35 14.76
C THR A 25 3.70 1.85 14.57
N ALA A 26 4.76 1.12 14.30
CA ALA A 26 4.68 -0.30 14.05
C ALA A 26 5.87 -1.06 14.63
N TYR A 27 5.72 -2.37 14.70
CA TYR A 27 6.80 -3.34 14.81
C TYR A 27 6.58 -4.43 13.77
N LEU A 28 7.64 -5.11 13.41
CA LEU A 28 7.61 -6.21 12.45
C LEU A 28 7.83 -7.54 13.19
N VAL A 29 7.19 -8.59 12.68
CA VAL A 29 7.49 -9.97 13.08
C VAL A 29 7.79 -10.76 11.82
N SER A 30 8.93 -11.41 11.80
CA SER A 30 9.40 -12.23 10.68
C SER A 30 8.66 -13.57 10.59
N PRO A 31 8.82 -14.33 9.51
CA PRO A 31 8.24 -15.66 9.38
C PRO A 31 8.68 -16.65 10.44
N SER A 32 9.90 -16.55 10.99
CA SER A 32 10.38 -17.38 12.10
C SER A 32 9.85 -16.95 13.47
N GLY A 33 9.18 -15.78 13.54
CA GLY A 33 8.66 -15.22 14.79
C GLY A 33 9.60 -14.21 15.45
N GLU A 34 10.71 -13.86 14.83
CA GLU A 34 11.59 -12.80 15.34
C GLU A 34 10.87 -11.45 15.29
N ARG A 35 10.84 -10.74 16.42
CA ARG A 35 10.14 -9.47 16.56
C ARG A 35 11.12 -8.32 16.66
N SER A 36 10.91 -7.30 15.82
CA SER A 36 11.65 -6.04 15.90
C SER A 36 11.26 -5.22 17.15
N PRO A 37 12.12 -4.31 17.60
CA PRO A 37 11.68 -3.21 18.44
C PRO A 37 10.55 -2.40 17.79
N VAL A 38 9.79 -1.67 18.61
CA VAL A 38 8.82 -0.70 18.10
C VAL A 38 9.56 0.43 17.38
N ILE A 39 9.14 0.76 16.20
CA ILE A 39 9.75 1.76 15.35
C ILE A 39 9.65 3.14 16.01
N SER A 40 10.77 3.85 16.07
CA SER A 40 10.84 5.16 16.72
C SER A 40 10.08 6.23 15.94
N ILE A 41 9.24 6.99 16.63
CA ILE A 41 8.43 8.10 16.09
C ILE A 41 9.24 9.39 16.14
N ARG A 42 10.31 9.45 15.39
CA ARG A 42 11.14 10.64 15.32
C ARG A 42 11.17 11.17 13.90
N GLN A 43 10.75 12.41 13.72
CA GLN A 43 10.76 13.06 12.41
C GLN A 43 12.12 12.92 11.72
N GLY A 44 12.09 12.42 10.48
CA GLY A 44 13.30 12.24 9.66
C GLY A 44 14.22 11.12 10.11
N SER A 45 13.81 10.27 11.07
CA SER A 45 14.63 9.14 11.46
C SER A 45 14.78 8.15 10.31
N ARG A 46 16.03 7.73 10.11
CA ARG A 46 16.40 6.68 9.15
C ARG A 46 17.33 5.71 9.85
N TYR A 47 17.01 4.43 9.79
CA TYR A 47 17.82 3.35 10.35
C TYR A 47 17.42 2.01 9.76
N GLN A 48 18.13 0.96 10.13
CA GLN A 48 17.88 -0.39 9.67
C GLN A 48 17.39 -1.27 10.81
N LEU A 49 16.43 -2.11 10.51
CA LEU A 49 16.08 -3.28 11.31
C LEU A 49 16.70 -4.51 10.63
N THR A 50 17.35 -5.33 11.41
CA THR A 50 17.94 -6.58 10.91
C THR A 50 17.21 -7.76 11.53
N PHE A 51 16.96 -8.77 10.72
CA PHE A 51 16.38 -10.05 11.10
C PHE A 51 17.42 -11.14 10.79
N PRO A 52 18.30 -11.44 11.74
CA PRO A 52 19.44 -12.34 11.51
C PRO A 52 19.04 -13.75 11.07
N PHE A 53 17.93 -14.30 11.60
CA PHE A 53 17.48 -15.63 11.23
C PHE A 53 17.03 -15.71 9.77
N GLU A 54 16.42 -14.66 9.25
CA GLU A 54 15.98 -14.53 7.86
C GLU A 54 17.03 -13.94 6.94
N GLN A 55 18.11 -13.39 7.47
CA GLN A 55 19.09 -12.61 6.72
C GLN A 55 18.46 -11.43 5.96
N THR A 56 17.36 -10.88 6.51
CA THR A 56 16.59 -9.79 5.95
C THR A 56 16.94 -8.48 6.63
N VAL A 57 17.10 -7.43 5.83
CA VAL A 57 17.28 -6.07 6.30
C VAL A 57 16.09 -5.22 5.88
N VAL A 58 15.60 -4.38 6.80
CA VAL A 58 14.52 -3.46 6.51
C VAL A 58 14.99 -2.04 6.78
N ASP A 59 15.12 -1.24 5.72
CA ASP A 59 15.37 0.19 5.84
C ASP A 59 14.09 0.88 6.32
N VAL A 60 14.22 1.67 7.36
CA VAL A 60 13.11 2.38 7.99
C VAL A 60 13.30 3.87 7.81
N GLU A 61 12.28 4.56 7.29
CA GLU A 61 12.21 6.01 7.26
C GLU A 61 10.86 6.47 7.84
N TYR A 62 10.91 7.38 8.82
CA TYR A 62 9.72 7.93 9.45
C TYR A 62 9.59 9.42 9.16
N ARG A 63 8.44 9.84 8.61
CA ARG A 63 8.13 11.23 8.27
C ARG A 63 6.81 11.65 8.90
N LEU A 64 6.85 12.77 9.62
CA LEU A 64 5.68 13.47 10.16
C LEU A 64 5.43 14.75 9.35
N PHE A 65 4.19 15.23 9.40
CA PHE A 65 3.83 16.51 8.78
C PHE A 65 4.26 16.62 7.32
N LEU A 66 3.85 15.64 6.51
CA LEU A 66 4.06 15.73 5.07
C LEU A 66 3.42 17.02 4.53
N ARG A 67 3.59 17.30 3.25
CA ARG A 67 3.17 18.58 2.62
C ARG A 67 1.77 19.06 2.98
N ASP A 68 0.85 18.14 3.29
CA ASP A 68 -0.51 18.44 3.75
C ASP A 68 -0.61 18.86 5.22
N GLY A 69 0.50 18.83 5.97
CA GLY A 69 0.58 19.14 7.40
C GLY A 69 -0.17 18.17 8.33
N ARG A 70 -0.76 17.11 7.80
CA ARG A 70 -1.61 16.17 8.54
C ARG A 70 -1.19 14.72 8.39
N SER A 71 -0.46 14.37 7.37
CA SER A 71 -0.06 12.99 7.11
C SER A 71 1.23 12.62 7.79
N GLN A 72 1.30 11.38 8.21
CA GLN A 72 2.52 10.70 8.60
C GLN A 72 2.76 9.52 7.68
N LEU A 73 4.01 9.20 7.44
CA LEU A 73 4.46 8.07 6.66
C LEU A 73 5.54 7.32 7.43
N LEU A 74 5.33 6.02 7.60
CA LEU A 74 6.38 5.07 7.92
C LEU A 74 6.68 4.29 6.64
N PHE A 75 7.84 4.52 6.07
CA PHE A 75 8.33 3.87 4.87
C PHE A 75 9.26 2.73 5.26
N LEU A 76 8.97 1.53 4.78
CA LEU A 76 9.70 0.30 5.06
C LEU A 76 10.16 -0.31 3.73
N LYS A 77 11.47 -0.37 3.53
CA LYS A 77 12.04 -1.05 2.37
C LYS A 77 12.67 -2.36 2.84
N PHE A 78 12.08 -3.45 2.43
CA PHE A 78 12.59 -4.79 2.69
C PHE A 78 13.65 -5.14 1.64
N ASP A 79 14.78 -5.62 2.09
CA ASP A 79 15.86 -6.13 1.27
C ASP A 79 16.06 -7.61 1.56
N HIS A 80 16.00 -8.43 0.51
CA HIS A 80 16.05 -9.89 0.57
C HIS A 80 15.10 -10.49 1.63
N PRO A 81 13.78 -10.21 1.55
CA PRO A 81 12.84 -10.71 2.54
C PRO A 81 12.71 -12.22 2.46
N ALA A 82 12.79 -12.89 3.60
CA ALA A 82 12.54 -14.33 3.66
C ALA A 82 11.10 -14.64 3.24
N GLN A 83 10.94 -15.73 2.51
CA GLN A 83 9.64 -16.29 2.15
C GLN A 83 8.83 -16.63 3.40
N GLY A 84 7.55 -16.28 3.41
CA GLY A 84 6.66 -16.61 4.51
C GLY A 84 5.68 -15.49 4.85
N ILE A 85 5.13 -15.55 6.05
CA ILE A 85 4.18 -14.55 6.53
C ILE A 85 4.92 -13.57 7.44
N TRP A 86 5.05 -12.35 6.96
CA TRP A 86 5.49 -11.21 7.74
C TRP A 86 4.29 -10.55 8.41
N LYS A 87 4.44 -10.11 9.65
CA LYS A 87 3.38 -9.41 10.38
C LYS A 87 3.83 -7.99 10.71
N MET A 88 2.94 -7.05 10.49
CA MET A 88 3.09 -5.67 10.94
C MET A 88 2.07 -5.39 12.04
N GLY A 89 2.55 -5.24 13.27
CA GLY A 89 1.74 -4.82 14.38
C GLY A 89 1.73 -3.30 14.44
N VAL A 90 0.56 -2.69 14.23
CA VAL A 90 0.39 -1.22 14.28
C VAL A 90 -0.05 -0.80 15.66
N GLN A 91 0.55 0.26 16.17
CA GLN A 91 0.23 0.85 17.46
C GLN A 91 -0.11 2.33 17.27
N SER A 92 -1.23 2.76 17.86
CA SER A 92 -1.58 4.18 17.96
C SER A 92 -1.10 4.74 19.30
N LEU A 93 -0.50 5.90 19.28
CA LEU A 93 -0.09 6.65 20.50
C LEU A 93 -1.15 7.65 20.95
N GLY A 94 -2.29 7.67 20.28
CA GLY A 94 -3.43 8.52 20.62
C GLY A 94 -4.65 7.70 21.05
N ARG A 95 -5.82 8.20 20.70
CA ARG A 95 -7.09 7.49 20.91
C ARG A 95 -7.16 6.24 20.03
N ALA A 96 -7.89 5.23 20.50
CA ALA A 96 -7.97 3.90 19.91
C ALA A 96 -8.69 3.83 18.54
N ASP A 97 -9.23 4.93 18.04
CA ASP A 97 -9.98 5.07 16.81
C ASP A 97 -9.16 5.62 15.62
N GLY A 98 -7.84 5.57 15.72
CA GLY A 98 -6.93 6.05 14.68
C GLY A 98 -6.99 5.20 13.41
N GLU A 99 -7.48 5.78 12.33
CA GLU A 99 -7.44 5.17 11.01
C GLU A 99 -6.02 5.17 10.45
N PHE A 100 -5.62 4.07 9.85
CA PHE A 100 -4.35 3.93 9.15
C PHE A 100 -4.52 3.10 7.88
N HIS A 101 -3.63 3.31 6.93
CA HIS A 101 -3.57 2.53 5.69
C HIS A 101 -2.19 1.95 5.50
N ILE A 102 -2.12 0.72 5.01
CA ILE A 102 -0.86 0.10 4.61
C ILE A 102 -0.97 -0.23 3.14
N TRP A 103 -0.01 0.24 2.36
CA TRP A 103 0.06 0.00 0.93
C TRP A 103 1.33 -0.73 0.53
N LEU A 104 1.19 -1.59 -0.45
CA LEU A 104 2.25 -2.17 -1.24
C LEU A 104 2.26 -1.51 -2.61
N PRO A 105 3.38 -1.49 -3.34
CA PRO A 105 3.41 -1.06 -4.72
C PRO A 105 2.44 -1.87 -5.58
N VAL A 106 2.02 -1.29 -6.71
CA VAL A 106 1.27 -2.04 -7.71
C VAL A 106 2.11 -3.22 -8.21
N ARG A 107 1.43 -4.29 -8.58
CA ARG A 107 2.05 -5.59 -8.85
C ARG A 107 3.20 -5.53 -9.88
N GLU A 108 3.08 -4.64 -10.85
CA GLU A 108 4.05 -4.43 -11.92
C GLU A 108 5.40 -3.88 -11.43
N PHE A 109 5.43 -3.31 -10.22
CA PHE A 109 6.65 -2.78 -9.59
C PHE A 109 7.19 -3.70 -8.48
N LEU A 110 6.63 -4.89 -8.34
CA LEU A 110 7.08 -5.87 -7.36
C LEU A 110 7.99 -6.90 -8.02
N ASP A 111 9.15 -7.10 -7.44
CA ASP A 111 10.08 -8.16 -7.79
C ASP A 111 9.66 -9.46 -7.08
N GLY A 112 8.73 -10.18 -7.69
CA GLY A 112 8.09 -11.34 -7.09
C GLY A 112 6.78 -10.99 -6.35
N ASN A 113 6.07 -12.00 -5.90
CA ASN A 113 4.76 -11.80 -5.30
C ASN A 113 4.88 -11.43 -3.81
N VAL A 114 4.28 -10.31 -3.44
CA VAL A 114 3.96 -9.96 -2.07
C VAL A 114 2.53 -9.42 -2.01
N TYR A 115 1.76 -9.82 -1.02
CA TYR A 115 0.37 -9.40 -0.88
C TYR A 115 -0.12 -9.50 0.57
N PHE A 116 -1.17 -8.76 0.89
CA PHE A 116 -1.86 -8.88 2.17
C PHE A 116 -2.75 -10.11 2.19
N LEU A 117 -2.78 -10.84 3.30
CA LEU A 117 -3.71 -11.98 3.46
C LEU A 117 -5.15 -11.51 3.59
N GLU A 118 -5.36 -10.35 4.21
CA GLU A 118 -6.65 -9.68 4.33
C GLU A 118 -6.53 -8.28 3.74
N ALA A 119 -6.75 -8.15 2.43
CA ALA A 119 -6.70 -6.87 1.73
C ALA A 119 -8.08 -6.22 1.68
N SER A 120 -8.14 -4.90 1.91
CA SER A 120 -9.32 -4.11 1.60
C SER A 120 -9.33 -3.71 0.13
N PRO A 121 -10.45 -3.83 -0.58
CA PRO A 121 -10.57 -3.34 -1.95
C PRO A 121 -10.75 -1.82 -2.02
N ASP A 122 -11.01 -1.15 -0.89
CA ASP A 122 -11.30 0.28 -0.83
C ASP A 122 -10.02 1.11 -0.66
N VAL A 123 -10.07 2.38 -1.06
CA VAL A 123 -8.93 3.31 -1.01
C VAL A 123 -7.75 2.79 -1.84
N THR A 124 -8.02 2.26 -3.03
CA THR A 124 -7.02 1.64 -3.91
C THR A 124 -6.73 2.46 -5.17
N LEU A 125 -7.10 3.75 -5.17
CA LEU A 125 -6.72 4.66 -6.24
C LEU A 125 -5.23 4.95 -6.20
N THR A 126 -4.56 4.81 -7.35
CA THR A 126 -3.13 5.09 -7.50
C THR A 126 -2.88 6.52 -7.94
N GLU A 127 -1.65 7.00 -7.82
CA GLU A 127 -1.24 8.26 -8.42
C GLU A 127 -1.24 8.18 -9.96
N PRO A 128 -1.70 9.22 -10.67
CA PRO A 128 -2.22 10.52 -10.19
C PRO A 128 -3.73 10.54 -9.91
N ALA A 129 -4.43 9.42 -9.96
CA ALA A 129 -5.89 9.33 -9.90
C ALA A 129 -6.50 9.84 -8.57
N ASN A 130 -5.71 9.90 -7.50
CA ASN A 130 -6.14 10.38 -6.19
C ASN A 130 -5.87 11.90 -5.97
N THR A 131 -5.37 12.64 -6.99
CA THR A 131 -5.18 14.10 -6.93
C THR A 131 -6.44 14.86 -7.32
N ASP A 132 -6.48 16.17 -7.08
CA ASP A 132 -7.69 16.98 -7.32
C ASP A 132 -7.96 17.24 -8.78
N ASP A 133 -6.93 17.58 -9.55
CA ASP A 133 -7.06 18.08 -10.91
C ASP A 133 -7.49 17.04 -11.97
N PRO A 134 -6.96 15.81 -11.98
CA PRO A 134 -7.31 14.83 -12.99
C PRO A 134 -8.75 14.34 -12.87
N ILE A 135 -9.40 14.16 -14.00
CA ILE A 135 -10.64 13.37 -14.07
C ILE A 135 -10.26 11.90 -13.91
N THR A 136 -10.72 11.29 -12.83
CA THR A 136 -10.46 9.90 -12.50
C THR A 136 -11.66 9.04 -12.85
N VAL A 137 -11.41 7.97 -13.59
CA VAL A 137 -12.45 7.09 -14.10
C VAL A 137 -12.25 5.68 -13.55
N ALA A 138 -13.25 5.16 -12.85
CA ALA A 138 -13.35 3.73 -12.57
C ALA A 138 -13.97 3.00 -13.75
N TYR A 139 -13.82 1.68 -13.78
CA TYR A 139 -14.45 0.90 -14.83
C TYR A 139 -15.19 -0.34 -14.30
N TYR A 140 -16.18 -0.74 -15.06
CA TYR A 140 -17.03 -1.87 -14.77
C TYR A 140 -17.22 -2.76 -16.00
N ARG A 141 -17.71 -3.98 -15.77
CA ARG A 141 -18.09 -4.90 -16.84
C ARG A 141 -19.42 -4.45 -17.47
N GLY A 142 -19.44 -4.27 -18.78
CA GLY A 142 -20.64 -3.85 -19.48
C GLY A 142 -21.81 -4.81 -19.37
N ALA A 143 -21.54 -6.12 -19.28
CA ALA A 143 -22.54 -7.18 -19.29
C ALA A 143 -23.42 -7.23 -18.03
N ASP A 144 -22.80 -7.17 -16.85
CA ASP A 144 -23.46 -7.36 -15.55
C ASP A 144 -23.38 -6.13 -14.63
N LYS A 145 -22.71 -5.06 -15.10
CA LYS A 145 -22.50 -3.84 -14.33
C LYS A 145 -21.67 -4.02 -13.05
N SER A 146 -21.01 -5.15 -12.89
CA SER A 146 -20.11 -5.36 -11.74
C SER A 146 -18.84 -4.54 -11.87
N VAL A 147 -18.36 -3.98 -10.76
CA VAL A 147 -17.05 -3.30 -10.71
C VAL A 147 -15.96 -4.34 -10.94
N ASP A 148 -15.05 -4.09 -11.88
CA ASP A 148 -13.95 -5.00 -12.13
C ASP A 148 -12.95 -5.00 -10.98
N ILE A 149 -12.35 -6.15 -10.71
CA ILE A 149 -11.41 -6.32 -9.59
C ILE A 149 -10.15 -5.46 -9.74
N ASN A 150 -9.77 -5.13 -10.98
CA ASN A 150 -8.62 -4.29 -11.27
C ASN A 150 -8.95 -2.80 -11.31
N SER A 151 -10.22 -2.42 -11.16
CA SER A 151 -10.61 -1.02 -11.05
C SER A 151 -10.28 -0.48 -9.66
N GLY A 152 -9.51 0.59 -9.59
CA GLY A 152 -9.29 1.31 -8.34
C GLY A 152 -10.62 1.77 -7.72
N ARG A 153 -10.73 1.68 -6.41
CA ARG A 153 -11.90 2.08 -5.64
C ARG A 153 -11.55 3.23 -4.70
N GLY A 154 -12.43 4.21 -4.65
CA GLY A 154 -12.39 5.31 -3.68
C GLY A 154 -12.97 4.91 -2.32
N TYR A 155 -13.06 5.82 -1.41
CA TYR A 155 -12.66 7.22 -1.52
C TYR A 155 -11.13 7.39 -1.56
N THR A 156 -10.65 8.63 -1.70
CA THR A 156 -9.25 8.90 -1.40
C THR A 156 -8.99 8.77 0.10
N ARG A 157 -7.74 8.64 0.51
CA ARG A 157 -7.36 8.51 1.93
C ARG A 157 -7.84 9.70 2.79
N ASP A 158 -7.90 10.89 2.22
CA ASP A 158 -8.41 12.12 2.85
C ASP A 158 -9.93 12.32 2.64
N ARG A 159 -10.64 11.24 2.25
CA ARG A 159 -12.09 11.15 2.11
C ARG A 159 -12.70 12.03 1.03
N ARG A 160 -11.94 12.45 0.04
CA ARG A 160 -12.51 13.07 -1.17
C ARG A 160 -13.23 12.03 -2.01
N ILE A 161 -14.28 12.46 -2.72
CA ILE A 161 -15.03 11.59 -3.62
C ILE A 161 -14.21 11.45 -4.91
N LYS A 162 -13.61 10.28 -5.07
CA LYS A 162 -12.95 9.79 -6.28
C LYS A 162 -13.24 8.29 -6.39
N PRO A 163 -13.31 7.70 -7.57
CA PRO A 163 -13.24 8.31 -8.90
C PRO A 163 -14.44 9.22 -9.19
N ASP A 164 -14.31 10.11 -10.20
CA ASP A 164 -15.36 11.09 -10.55
C ASP A 164 -16.58 10.41 -11.18
N PHE A 165 -16.35 9.34 -11.96
CA PHE A 165 -17.41 8.50 -12.56
C PHE A 165 -16.87 7.13 -12.94
N ALA A 166 -17.78 6.25 -13.39
CA ALA A 166 -17.43 4.91 -13.87
C ALA A 166 -17.96 4.68 -15.29
N VAL A 167 -17.20 3.93 -16.09
CA VAL A 167 -17.54 3.60 -17.48
C VAL A 167 -17.37 2.09 -17.72
N PRO A 168 -17.99 1.51 -18.78
CA PRO A 168 -17.63 0.19 -19.24
C PRO A 168 -16.15 0.16 -19.68
N GLY A 169 -15.34 -0.72 -19.13
CA GLY A 169 -13.90 -0.77 -19.41
C GLY A 169 -13.34 -2.19 -19.55
N VAL A 170 -14.22 -3.21 -19.53
CA VAL A 170 -13.82 -4.60 -19.71
C VAL A 170 -14.27 -5.08 -21.09
N GLN A 171 -13.35 -5.66 -21.85
CA GLN A 171 -13.59 -6.15 -23.21
C GLN A 171 -14.15 -5.05 -24.15
N VAL A 172 -13.63 -3.86 -24.03
CA VAL A 172 -13.98 -2.74 -24.90
C VAL A 172 -13.12 -2.81 -26.15
N LEU A 173 -13.77 -2.85 -27.30
CA LEU A 173 -13.06 -2.81 -28.60
C LEU A 173 -12.42 -1.43 -28.79
N GLY A 174 -11.12 -1.43 -28.97
CA GLY A 174 -10.32 -0.24 -29.22
C GLY A 174 -9.64 -0.28 -30.57
N ALA A 175 -9.21 0.87 -31.06
CA ALA A 175 -8.38 0.94 -32.26
C ALA A 175 -6.99 0.36 -31.97
N GLY A 176 -6.63 -0.69 -32.67
CA GLY A 176 -5.29 -1.26 -32.64
C GLY A 176 -4.36 -0.66 -33.69
N THR A 177 -3.11 -1.03 -33.64
CA THR A 177 -2.12 -0.72 -34.69
C THR A 177 -2.52 -1.40 -36.01
N ASN A 178 -2.27 -0.75 -37.14
CA ASN A 178 -2.60 -1.25 -38.50
C ASN A 178 -4.09 -1.31 -38.84
N GLY A 179 -4.94 -0.53 -38.19
CA GLY A 179 -6.37 -0.42 -38.53
C GLY A 179 -7.23 -1.61 -38.06
N ASN A 180 -6.70 -2.49 -37.24
CA ASN A 180 -7.47 -3.54 -36.58
C ASN A 180 -8.09 -3.06 -35.28
N PHE A 181 -9.21 -3.67 -34.88
CA PHE A 181 -9.77 -3.52 -33.54
C PHE A 181 -9.20 -4.62 -32.63
N VAL A 182 -8.87 -4.28 -31.41
CA VAL A 182 -8.39 -5.17 -30.34
C VAL A 182 -9.23 -5.01 -29.10
#